data_f10ed5d81fb96ebb0028d75b938cefa9
#
_entry.id   f10ed5d81fb96ebb0028d75b938cefa9
#
_cell.length_a   1.000
_cell.length_b   1.000
_cell.length_c   1.000
_cell.angle_alpha   90.00
_cell.angle_beta   90.00
_cell.angle_gamma   90.00
#
_symmetry.space_group_name_H-M   'P 1'
#
loop_
_entity.id
_entity.type
_entity.pdbx_description
1 polymer ?
#
loop_
_entity_poly.entity_id
_entity_poly.type
_entity_poly.pdbx_seq_one_letter_code
_entity_poly.pdbx_strand_id
1 'polypeptide(L)'
;VYVSRSNWKNTMPKAAITATAYQAAVQIAANDAIVAGLAIQDQPESTGEMPTMGKEGTLTLSQFVGVPMDGSITVNGQEYTWDDLLNQLTFSDMTKLVGLAYHSTASASNVGKPATKDENGPLGLTATLTGGGSSTGYTSADILAATFDREIAEAVGRSLGNDCLMATGKAYSGLYGPGVNIHRTPYGGRNFEYYSEDPFISGQICAAQVGGIQSKGVYV
;
A
#
# COMPACT_ATOMS: atom_id res chain seq x y z
N VAL A 1 -18.21 -17.94 0.87
CA VAL A 1 -19.42 -18.14 1.68
C VAL A 1 -19.47 -17.00 2.66
N TYR A 2 -20.46 -16.14 2.52
CA TYR A 2 -20.64 -15.01 3.44
C TYR A 2 -21.13 -15.52 4.79
N VAL A 3 -20.65 -14.92 5.86
CA VAL A 3 -21.17 -15.18 7.21
C VAL A 3 -22.57 -14.57 7.27
N SER A 4 -23.58 -15.41 7.39
CA SER A 4 -24.95 -14.99 7.60
C SER A 4 -25.60 -15.81 8.71
N ARG A 5 -26.66 -15.27 9.33
CA ARG A 5 -27.41 -16.00 10.38
C ARG A 5 -27.94 -17.35 9.90
N SER A 6 -28.24 -17.49 8.62
CA SER A 6 -28.71 -18.76 8.04
C SER A 6 -27.67 -19.86 8.11
N ASN A 7 -26.37 -19.51 8.15
CA ASN A 7 -25.25 -20.45 8.13
C ASN A 7 -24.72 -20.80 9.53
N TRP A 8 -25.22 -20.20 10.58
CA TRP A 8 -24.66 -20.37 11.93
C TRP A 8 -24.74 -21.79 12.48
N LYS A 9 -25.65 -22.61 12.00
CA LYS A 9 -25.77 -24.01 12.43
C LYS A 9 -24.52 -24.85 12.17
N ASN A 10 -23.71 -24.46 11.18
CA ASN A 10 -22.56 -25.24 10.72
C ASN A 10 -21.24 -24.42 10.70
N THR A 11 -21.24 -23.19 11.20
CA THR A 11 -20.07 -22.28 11.12
C THR A 11 -19.18 -22.32 12.34
N MET A 12 -19.68 -22.86 13.45
CA MET A 12 -18.90 -22.98 14.69
C MET A 12 -18.73 -24.44 15.08
N PRO A 13 -17.53 -24.88 15.42
CA PRO A 13 -17.31 -26.22 15.96
C PRO A 13 -18.13 -26.41 17.26
N LYS A 14 -18.89 -27.49 17.34
CA LYS A 14 -19.69 -27.80 18.52
C LYS A 14 -18.91 -28.38 19.70
N ALA A 15 -17.64 -28.71 19.49
CA ALA A 15 -16.76 -29.26 20.49
C ALA A 15 -15.45 -28.50 20.56
N ALA A 16 -14.79 -28.51 21.70
CA ALA A 16 -13.45 -27.98 21.84
C ALA A 16 -12.52 -28.66 20.81
N ILE A 17 -11.93 -27.90 19.91
CA ILE A 17 -10.95 -28.41 18.97
C ILE A 17 -9.64 -28.59 19.74
N THR A 18 -9.21 -29.83 19.91
CA THR A 18 -7.85 -30.09 20.39
C THR A 18 -6.86 -29.71 19.30
N ALA A 19 -5.64 -29.32 19.68
CA ALA A 19 -4.59 -29.00 18.71
C ALA A 19 -4.39 -30.12 17.68
N THR A 20 -4.49 -31.38 18.08
CA THR A 20 -4.37 -32.53 17.20
C THR A 20 -5.55 -32.65 16.22
N ALA A 21 -6.78 -32.41 16.68
CA ALA A 21 -7.96 -32.45 15.83
C ALA A 21 -7.96 -31.28 14.83
N TYR A 22 -7.49 -30.12 15.25
CA TYR A 22 -7.32 -28.96 14.38
C TYR A 22 -6.27 -29.24 13.31
N GLN A 23 -5.11 -29.77 13.67
CA GLN A 23 -4.07 -30.13 12.71
C GLN A 23 -4.54 -31.18 11.72
N ALA A 24 -5.26 -32.22 12.16
CA ALA A 24 -5.81 -33.24 11.27
C ALA A 24 -6.88 -32.67 10.32
N ALA A 25 -7.69 -31.70 10.77
CA ALA A 25 -8.73 -31.07 9.94
C ALA A 25 -8.16 -30.10 8.89
N VAL A 26 -6.96 -29.58 9.09
CA VAL A 26 -6.35 -28.56 8.23
C VAL A 26 -5.25 -29.14 7.32
N GLN A 27 -4.83 -30.38 7.54
CA GLN A 27 -3.89 -31.06 6.65
C GLN A 27 -4.59 -31.48 5.34
N ILE A 28 -4.74 -30.51 4.45
CA ILE A 28 -5.12 -30.79 3.06
C ILE A 28 -3.83 -31.03 2.31
N ALA A 29 -3.53 -32.30 2.03
CA ALA A 29 -2.44 -32.63 1.10
C ALA A 29 -2.84 -32.16 -0.30
N ALA A 30 -1.99 -31.35 -0.93
CA ALA A 30 -2.17 -31.00 -2.31
C ALA A 30 -2.06 -32.26 -3.17
N ASN A 31 -3.02 -32.49 -4.04
CA ASN A 31 -2.95 -33.58 -5.01
C ASN A 31 -1.97 -33.23 -6.14
N ASP A 32 -1.58 -34.24 -6.94
CA ASP A 32 -0.60 -34.07 -8.00
C ASP A 32 -0.98 -32.98 -9.03
N ALA A 33 -2.27 -32.80 -9.30
CA ALA A 33 -2.74 -31.77 -10.22
C ALA A 33 -2.51 -30.35 -9.64
N ILE A 34 -2.72 -30.16 -8.32
CA ILE A 34 -2.41 -28.91 -7.65
C ILE A 34 -0.91 -28.67 -7.63
N VAL A 35 -0.11 -29.69 -7.30
CA VAL A 35 1.36 -29.59 -7.30
C VAL A 35 1.88 -29.25 -8.69
N ALA A 36 1.37 -29.90 -9.73
CA ALA A 36 1.74 -29.59 -11.13
C ALA A 36 1.34 -28.15 -11.52
N GLY A 37 0.17 -27.67 -11.06
CA GLY A 37 -0.28 -26.31 -11.31
C GLY A 37 0.53 -25.24 -10.55
N LEU A 38 1.22 -25.62 -9.48
CA LEU A 38 2.12 -24.75 -8.71
C LEU A 38 3.56 -24.83 -9.20
N ALA A 39 3.87 -25.68 -10.18
CA ALA A 39 5.19 -25.73 -10.78
C ALA A 39 5.55 -24.35 -11.34
N ILE A 40 6.78 -23.91 -11.06
CA ILE A 40 7.30 -22.65 -11.58
C ILE A 40 7.26 -22.75 -13.09
N GLN A 41 6.45 -21.89 -13.72
CA GLN A 41 6.45 -21.74 -15.16
C GLN A 41 7.74 -21.01 -15.55
N ASP A 42 8.46 -21.52 -16.52
CA ASP A 42 9.56 -20.76 -17.10
C ASP A 42 9.02 -19.43 -17.62
N GLN A 43 9.62 -18.35 -17.17
CA GLN A 43 9.26 -17.04 -17.69
C GLN A 43 9.63 -17.01 -19.18
N PRO A 44 8.71 -16.59 -20.05
CA PRO A 44 9.06 -16.45 -21.46
C PRO A 44 10.23 -15.45 -21.58
N GLU A 45 11.18 -15.76 -22.45
CA GLU A 45 12.23 -14.81 -22.76
C GLU A 45 11.60 -13.48 -23.22
N SER A 46 12.12 -12.38 -22.68
CA SER A 46 11.67 -11.07 -23.11
C SER A 46 12.02 -10.88 -24.59
N THR A 47 11.01 -10.71 -25.42
CA THR A 47 11.16 -10.36 -26.83
C THR A 47 11.06 -8.85 -27.05
N GLY A 48 10.89 -8.07 -25.99
CA GLY A 48 10.82 -6.61 -26.04
C GLY A 48 12.19 -5.97 -26.25
N GLU A 49 12.18 -4.85 -26.93
CA GLU A 49 13.37 -4.00 -27.01
C GLU A 49 13.70 -3.44 -25.62
N MET A 50 14.98 -3.27 -25.33
CA MET A 50 15.40 -2.61 -24.10
C MET A 50 14.91 -1.17 -24.10
N PRO A 51 14.32 -0.71 -22.97
CA PRO A 51 13.88 0.69 -22.89
C PRO A 51 15.08 1.64 -23.01
N THR A 52 14.85 2.81 -23.56
CA THR A 52 15.85 3.88 -23.56
C THR A 52 16.20 4.23 -22.10
N MET A 53 17.48 4.36 -21.80
CA MET A 53 17.95 4.69 -20.47
C MET A 53 19.28 5.47 -20.50
N GLY A 54 19.56 6.21 -19.43
CA GLY A 54 20.82 6.93 -19.25
C GLY A 54 20.99 8.09 -20.26
N LYS A 55 19.93 8.61 -20.83
CA LYS A 55 19.95 9.77 -21.70
C LYS A 55 20.40 10.99 -20.89
N GLU A 56 21.35 11.74 -21.42
CA GLU A 56 21.73 13.01 -20.81
C GLU A 56 20.55 14.00 -20.85
N GLY A 57 20.33 14.69 -19.72
CA GLY A 57 19.25 15.66 -19.61
C GLY A 57 19.26 16.38 -18.27
N THR A 58 18.47 17.44 -18.19
CA THR A 58 18.35 18.30 -17.01
C THR A 58 16.94 18.32 -16.42
N LEU A 59 16.07 17.42 -16.90
CA LEU A 59 14.71 17.31 -16.38
C LEU A 59 14.74 16.74 -14.96
N THR A 60 13.86 17.27 -14.13
CA THR A 60 13.71 16.81 -12.73
C THR A 60 12.27 16.44 -12.43
N LEU A 61 12.07 15.51 -11.54
CA LEU A 61 10.75 15.06 -11.10
C LEU A 61 9.88 16.21 -10.58
N SER A 62 10.49 17.21 -9.94
CA SER A 62 9.76 18.38 -9.41
C SER A 62 9.10 19.24 -10.48
N GLN A 63 9.62 19.22 -11.72
CA GLN A 63 9.01 19.96 -12.84
C GLN A 63 7.72 19.31 -13.33
N PHE A 64 7.51 18.02 -13.02
CA PHE A 64 6.34 17.25 -13.43
C PHE A 64 5.25 17.16 -12.33
N VAL A 65 5.37 17.91 -11.25
CA VAL A 65 4.35 17.92 -10.20
C VAL A 65 3.02 18.41 -10.77
N GLY A 66 1.97 17.59 -10.61
CA GLY A 66 0.63 17.87 -11.11
C GLY A 66 0.42 17.61 -12.61
N VAL A 67 1.43 17.13 -13.31
CA VAL A 67 1.33 16.76 -14.73
C VAL A 67 0.77 15.34 -14.85
N PRO A 68 -0.34 15.11 -15.59
CA PRO A 68 -0.83 13.75 -15.88
C PRO A 68 0.22 12.91 -16.60
N MET A 69 0.13 11.56 -16.49
CA MET A 69 1.11 10.66 -17.11
C MET A 69 1.15 10.74 -18.64
N ASP A 70 0.07 11.17 -19.28
CA ASP A 70 -0.05 11.44 -20.71
C ASP A 70 0.20 12.92 -21.06
N GLY A 71 0.56 13.74 -20.07
CA GLY A 71 0.83 15.15 -20.21
C GLY A 71 2.29 15.47 -20.50
N SER A 72 2.55 16.75 -20.78
CA SER A 72 3.86 17.30 -21.07
C SER A 72 4.11 18.59 -20.31
N ILE A 73 5.37 19.01 -20.27
CA ILE A 73 5.82 20.31 -19.76
C ILE A 73 6.62 21.05 -20.83
N THR A 74 6.65 22.36 -20.75
CA THR A 74 7.52 23.17 -21.62
C THR A 74 8.65 23.77 -20.79
N VAL A 75 9.89 23.47 -21.17
CA VAL A 75 11.10 24.04 -20.55
C VAL A 75 11.92 24.73 -21.65
N ASN A 76 12.19 26.01 -21.48
CA ASN A 76 12.94 26.83 -22.46
C ASN A 76 12.38 26.77 -23.91
N GLY A 77 11.05 26.66 -24.02
CA GLY A 77 10.38 26.60 -25.33
C GLY A 77 10.36 25.24 -26.00
N GLN A 78 10.89 24.21 -25.35
CA GLN A 78 10.84 22.83 -25.80
C GLN A 78 9.87 22.03 -24.94
N GLU A 79 9.06 21.19 -25.58
CA GLU A 79 8.11 20.27 -24.91
C GLU A 79 8.81 18.98 -24.51
N TYR A 80 8.46 18.49 -23.32
CA TYR A 80 8.98 17.26 -22.72
C TYR A 80 7.86 16.44 -22.09
N THR A 81 7.93 15.14 -22.26
CA THR A 81 7.01 14.16 -21.70
C THR A 81 7.61 13.44 -20.48
N TRP A 82 6.79 12.62 -19.81
CA TRP A 82 7.28 11.70 -18.77
C TRP A 82 8.34 10.73 -19.31
N ASP A 83 8.22 10.28 -20.56
CA ASP A 83 9.22 9.40 -21.16
C ASP A 83 10.59 10.08 -21.29
N ASP A 84 10.62 11.38 -21.60
CA ASP A 84 11.86 12.13 -21.64
C ASP A 84 12.54 12.21 -20.27
N LEU A 85 11.76 12.35 -19.19
CA LEU A 85 12.29 12.30 -17.81
C LEU A 85 12.77 10.89 -17.48
N LEU A 86 11.96 9.86 -17.74
CA LEU A 86 12.27 8.48 -17.42
C LEU A 86 13.49 7.96 -18.17
N ASN A 87 13.66 8.37 -19.41
CA ASN A 87 14.82 8.01 -20.22
C ASN A 87 16.17 8.51 -19.67
N GLN A 88 16.16 9.47 -18.73
CA GLN A 88 17.36 9.91 -18.02
C GLN A 88 17.79 8.91 -16.92
N LEU A 89 16.90 8.03 -16.44
CA LEU A 89 17.25 7.02 -15.46
C LEU A 89 18.28 6.03 -16.03
N THR A 90 19.32 5.77 -15.26
CA THR A 90 20.28 4.74 -15.60
C THR A 90 19.79 3.35 -15.19
N PHE A 91 20.37 2.30 -15.74
CA PHE A 91 20.10 0.94 -15.30
C PHE A 91 20.35 0.78 -13.78
N SER A 92 21.40 1.42 -13.25
CA SER A 92 21.68 1.42 -11.82
C SER A 92 20.58 2.09 -11.00
N ASP A 93 19.99 3.20 -11.48
CA ASP A 93 18.88 3.86 -10.79
C ASP A 93 17.65 2.96 -10.75
N MET A 94 17.28 2.37 -11.88
CA MET A 94 16.15 1.45 -11.98
C MET A 94 16.33 0.22 -11.07
N THR A 95 17.52 -0.38 -11.07
CA THR A 95 17.86 -1.52 -10.21
C THR A 95 17.71 -1.16 -8.73
N LYS A 96 18.18 0.02 -8.31
CA LYS A 96 18.03 0.50 -6.93
C LYS A 96 16.57 0.77 -6.58
N LEU A 97 15.81 1.40 -7.48
CA LEU A 97 14.40 1.69 -7.26
C LEU A 97 13.58 0.41 -7.06
N VAL A 98 13.90 -0.66 -7.77
CA VAL A 98 13.23 -1.96 -7.63
C VAL A 98 13.81 -2.75 -6.45
N GLY A 99 15.11 -2.84 -6.31
CA GLY A 99 15.78 -3.74 -5.35
C GLY A 99 15.80 -3.23 -3.91
N LEU A 100 15.65 -1.91 -3.70
CA LEU A 100 15.69 -1.29 -2.37
C LEU A 100 14.32 -0.72 -1.97
N ALA A 101 13.25 -1.31 -2.45
CA ALA A 101 11.88 -0.81 -2.28
C ALA A 101 11.19 -1.26 -0.97
N TYR A 102 11.91 -1.81 -0.01
CA TYR A 102 11.31 -2.25 1.26
C TYR A 102 11.23 -1.08 2.26
N HIS A 103 10.01 -0.65 2.60
CA HIS A 103 9.72 0.50 3.47
C HIS A 103 10.49 1.79 3.11
N SER A 104 10.86 1.91 1.85
CA SER A 104 11.62 3.05 1.34
C SER A 104 11.68 3.00 -0.18
N THR A 105 12.08 4.10 -0.79
CA THR A 105 12.53 4.09 -2.18
C THR A 105 13.89 4.77 -2.29
N ALA A 106 14.76 4.24 -3.15
CA ALA A 106 16.07 4.84 -3.39
C ALA A 106 15.94 6.23 -4.04
N SER A 107 16.96 7.05 -3.85
CA SER A 107 17.11 8.30 -4.63
C SER A 107 17.56 8.00 -6.05
N ALA A 108 17.14 8.85 -6.99
CA ALA A 108 17.68 8.95 -8.35
C ALA A 108 18.03 10.41 -8.61
N SER A 109 19.29 10.76 -8.34
CA SER A 109 19.74 12.16 -8.31
C SER A 109 19.74 12.82 -9.68
N ASN A 110 19.93 12.06 -10.75
CA ASN A 110 19.91 12.53 -12.13
C ASN A 110 18.53 13.04 -12.60
N VAL A 111 17.46 12.59 -11.94
CA VAL A 111 16.09 13.11 -12.15
C VAL A 111 15.56 13.87 -10.92
N GLY A 112 16.41 14.19 -9.97
CA GLY A 112 16.03 14.94 -8.77
C GLY A 112 15.05 14.18 -7.83
N LYS A 113 14.94 12.86 -7.95
CA LYS A 113 14.10 12.06 -7.05
C LYS A 113 14.80 11.84 -5.71
N PRO A 114 14.25 12.30 -4.57
CA PRO A 114 14.81 12.00 -3.27
C PRO A 114 14.57 10.53 -2.87
N ALA A 115 15.36 10.04 -1.90
CA ALA A 115 14.99 8.84 -1.18
C ALA A 115 13.75 9.10 -0.33
N THR A 116 12.88 8.09 -0.23
CA THR A 116 11.69 8.15 0.63
C THR A 116 11.76 7.10 1.73
N LYS A 117 10.97 7.29 2.77
CA LYS A 117 10.80 6.33 3.85
C LYS A 117 9.31 6.19 4.15
N ASP A 118 8.86 4.96 4.26
CA ASP A 118 7.47 4.62 4.45
C ASP A 118 7.28 3.86 5.76
N GLU A 119 6.10 3.96 6.36
CA GLU A 119 5.79 3.27 7.60
C GLU A 119 4.44 2.57 7.55
N ASN A 120 4.28 1.56 8.41
CA ASN A 120 3.01 0.92 8.66
C ASN A 120 2.18 1.74 9.64
N GLY A 121 0.87 1.62 9.55
CA GLY A 121 -0.01 2.04 10.62
C GLY A 121 -1.24 2.83 10.20
N PRO A 122 -2.30 2.16 9.76
CA PRO A 122 -3.59 2.85 9.58
C PRO A 122 -4.19 3.35 10.89
N LEU A 123 -3.78 2.78 12.02
CA LEU A 123 -4.25 3.14 13.37
C LEU A 123 -3.20 3.93 14.16
N GLY A 124 -2.22 4.48 13.51
CA GLY A 124 -1.05 5.16 14.07
C GLY A 124 0.25 4.51 13.62
N LEU A 125 1.32 5.26 13.56
CA LEU A 125 2.63 4.76 13.14
C LEU A 125 3.12 3.68 14.09
N THR A 126 3.45 2.52 13.57
CA THR A 126 3.85 1.38 14.41
C THR A 126 5.34 1.31 14.69
N ALA A 127 6.15 1.86 13.79
CA ALA A 127 7.61 1.90 13.90
C ALA A 127 8.30 0.55 14.19
N THR A 128 7.57 -0.56 14.02
CA THR A 128 8.01 -1.90 14.43
C THR A 128 9.21 -2.39 13.62
N LEU A 129 9.26 -2.04 12.34
CA LEU A 129 10.30 -2.52 11.42
C LEU A 129 11.39 -1.47 11.17
N THR A 130 11.07 -0.21 11.30
CA THR A 130 11.97 0.88 10.92
C THR A 130 12.65 1.55 12.11
N GLY A 131 12.26 1.18 13.34
CA GLY A 131 12.81 1.76 14.57
C GLY A 131 12.52 3.25 14.74
N GLY A 132 11.46 3.74 14.10
CA GLY A 132 11.02 5.13 14.19
C GLY A 132 10.24 5.41 15.47
N GLY A 133 9.86 6.69 15.66
CA GLY A 133 9.10 7.13 16.82
C GLY A 133 7.67 6.63 16.85
N SER A 134 7.09 6.64 18.05
CA SER A 134 5.66 6.42 18.25
C SER A 134 4.85 7.64 17.84
N SER A 135 3.63 7.41 17.42
CA SER A 135 2.63 8.44 17.15
C SER A 135 1.39 8.26 18.01
N THR A 136 0.40 9.09 17.78
CA THR A 136 -0.93 8.90 18.36
C THR A 136 -1.52 7.56 17.94
N GLY A 137 -2.11 6.83 18.88
CA GLY A 137 -2.95 5.66 18.57
C GLY A 137 -4.36 6.13 18.21
N TYR A 138 -4.81 5.81 17.00
CA TYR A 138 -6.17 6.10 16.53
C TYR A 138 -7.09 4.92 16.76
N THR A 139 -8.40 5.15 16.63
CA THR A 139 -9.39 4.09 16.70
C THR A 139 -9.24 3.10 15.55
N SER A 140 -9.79 1.90 15.73
CA SER A 140 -9.81 0.90 14.65
C SER A 140 -10.63 1.37 13.44
N ALA A 141 -10.29 0.86 12.26
CA ALA A 141 -10.92 1.30 11.01
C ALA A 141 -12.42 0.95 10.96
N ASP A 142 -12.82 -0.17 11.55
CA ASP A 142 -14.22 -0.57 11.67
C ASP A 142 -15.03 0.39 12.56
N ILE A 143 -14.46 0.87 13.67
CA ILE A 143 -15.10 1.89 14.51
C ILE A 143 -15.20 3.22 13.76
N LEU A 144 -14.14 3.61 13.04
CA LEU A 144 -14.18 4.81 12.21
C LEU A 144 -15.28 4.72 11.15
N ALA A 145 -15.43 3.58 10.50
CA ALA A 145 -16.49 3.34 9.52
C ALA A 145 -17.89 3.35 10.16
N ALA A 146 -18.01 2.85 11.38
CA ALA A 146 -19.29 2.84 12.13
C ALA A 146 -19.80 4.25 12.50
N THR A 147 -18.99 5.28 12.36
CA THR A 147 -19.45 6.67 12.49
C THR A 147 -20.32 7.11 11.31
N PHE A 148 -20.17 6.47 10.14
CA PHE A 148 -20.78 6.90 8.87
C PHE A 148 -20.45 8.35 8.51
N ASP A 149 -19.37 8.90 9.05
CA ASP A 149 -19.00 10.31 8.93
C ASP A 149 -17.67 10.46 8.18
N ARG A 150 -17.76 11.03 6.97
CA ARG A 150 -16.61 11.28 6.10
C ARG A 150 -15.73 12.43 6.61
N GLU A 151 -16.31 13.41 7.31
CA GLU A 151 -15.56 14.56 7.83
C GLU A 151 -14.65 14.11 8.98
N ILE A 152 -15.15 13.23 9.86
CA ILE A 152 -14.35 12.61 10.91
C ILE A 152 -13.24 11.76 10.28
N ALA A 153 -13.55 10.95 9.27
CA ALA A 153 -12.55 10.12 8.58
C ALA A 153 -11.44 10.98 7.96
N GLU A 154 -11.79 12.07 7.29
CA GLU A 154 -10.83 13.02 6.72
C GLU A 154 -10.00 13.70 7.80
N ALA A 155 -10.61 14.09 8.92
CA ALA A 155 -9.88 14.71 10.04
C ALA A 155 -8.86 13.74 10.66
N VAL A 156 -9.22 12.45 10.84
CA VAL A 156 -8.29 11.41 11.27
C VAL A 156 -7.16 11.26 10.25
N GLY A 157 -7.48 11.26 8.96
CA GLY A 157 -6.48 11.22 7.89
C GLY A 157 -5.50 12.40 7.96
N ARG A 158 -5.98 13.63 8.14
CA ARG A 158 -5.12 14.80 8.30
C ARG A 158 -4.21 14.70 9.53
N SER A 159 -4.73 14.19 10.63
CA SER A 159 -3.94 13.99 11.86
C SER A 159 -2.85 12.95 11.66
N LEU A 160 -3.19 11.82 11.04
CA LEU A 160 -2.22 10.77 10.73
C LEU A 160 -1.14 11.25 9.75
N GLY A 161 -1.52 12.04 8.73
CA GLY A 161 -0.57 12.68 7.82
C GLY A 161 0.38 13.64 8.55
N ASN A 162 -0.11 14.41 9.54
CA ASN A 162 0.75 15.23 10.38
C ASN A 162 1.71 14.37 11.22
N ASP A 163 1.23 13.26 11.80
CA ASP A 163 2.09 12.34 12.56
C ASP A 163 3.22 11.79 11.70
N CYS A 164 2.95 11.45 10.42
CA CYS A 164 3.99 11.06 9.47
C CYS A 164 5.07 12.12 9.30
N LEU A 165 4.68 13.38 9.18
CA LEU A 165 5.64 14.49 8.99
C LEU A 165 6.40 14.86 10.27
N MET A 166 5.80 14.64 11.43
CA MET A 166 6.34 15.00 12.74
C MET A 166 7.04 13.86 13.46
N ALA A 167 7.09 12.67 12.87
CA ALA A 167 7.68 11.49 13.49
C ALA A 167 9.13 11.74 13.94
N THR A 168 9.44 11.30 15.16
CA THR A 168 10.74 11.54 15.79
C THR A 168 11.87 10.95 14.96
N GLY A 169 12.81 11.79 14.57
CA GLY A 169 14.04 11.40 13.88
C GLY A 169 14.02 11.42 12.36
N LYS A 170 12.91 11.14 11.69
CA LYS A 170 12.72 11.32 10.25
C LYS A 170 11.24 11.35 9.90
N ALA A 171 10.84 12.33 9.08
CA ALA A 171 9.53 12.34 8.48
C ALA A 171 9.34 11.11 7.56
N TYR A 172 8.13 10.58 7.56
CA TYR A 172 7.73 9.54 6.61
C TYR A 172 7.07 10.18 5.40
N SER A 173 7.46 9.72 4.22
CA SER A 173 6.92 10.19 2.94
C SER A 173 5.67 9.42 2.53
N GLY A 174 5.53 8.21 3.04
CA GLY A 174 4.45 7.28 2.71
C GLY A 174 3.96 6.47 3.90
N LEU A 175 2.74 5.96 3.76
CA LEU A 175 2.09 5.11 4.74
C LEU A 175 1.52 3.86 4.07
N TYR A 176 1.83 2.68 4.60
CA TYR A 176 1.17 1.43 4.22
C TYR A 176 -0.16 1.31 4.96
N GLY A 177 -1.19 1.82 4.37
CA GLY A 177 -2.54 1.88 4.87
C GLY A 177 -3.28 3.11 4.33
N PRO A 178 -4.60 3.18 4.53
CA PRO A 178 -5.43 2.23 5.26
C PRO A 178 -5.69 0.93 4.49
N GLY A 179 -6.05 -0.15 5.22
CA GLY A 179 -6.53 -1.39 4.62
C GLY A 179 -7.98 -1.25 4.13
N VAL A 180 -8.29 -1.73 2.92
CA VAL A 180 -9.62 -1.57 2.30
C VAL A 180 -10.26 -2.91 1.97
N ASN A 181 -9.77 -3.97 2.54
CA ASN A 181 -10.35 -5.30 2.38
C ASN A 181 -11.75 -5.35 3.00
N ILE A 182 -12.64 -6.10 2.36
CA ILE A 182 -13.98 -6.33 2.89
C ILE A 182 -13.92 -7.44 3.94
N HIS A 183 -14.57 -7.24 5.09
CA HIS A 183 -14.74 -8.28 6.09
C HIS A 183 -15.54 -9.44 5.49
N ARG A 184 -14.98 -10.64 5.47
CA ARG A 184 -15.65 -11.86 4.97
C ARG A 184 -16.00 -12.81 6.09
N THR A 185 -15.30 -12.74 7.19
CA THR A 185 -15.42 -13.67 8.32
C THR A 185 -14.93 -13.02 9.59
N PRO A 186 -15.53 -13.30 10.76
CA PRO A 186 -15.06 -12.79 12.04
C PRO A 186 -13.71 -13.40 12.47
N TYR A 187 -13.24 -14.43 11.78
CA TYR A 187 -11.98 -15.10 12.10
C TYR A 187 -10.74 -14.42 11.50
N GLY A 188 -10.89 -13.34 10.77
CA GLY A 188 -9.78 -12.57 10.23
C GLY A 188 -9.03 -11.86 11.35
N GLY A 189 -7.74 -12.19 11.57
CA GLY A 189 -6.93 -11.59 12.63
C GLY A 189 -6.63 -10.11 12.43
N ARG A 190 -6.91 -9.56 11.24
CA ARG A 190 -6.66 -8.15 10.87
C ARG A 190 -7.94 -7.38 10.55
N ASN A 191 -9.12 -7.87 10.96
CA ASN A 191 -10.40 -7.18 10.72
C ASN A 191 -10.44 -5.76 11.30
N PHE A 192 -9.72 -5.50 12.37
CA PHE A 192 -9.65 -4.19 13.01
C PHE A 192 -9.05 -3.08 12.12
N GLU A 193 -8.29 -3.44 11.10
CA GLU A 193 -7.69 -2.48 10.18
C GLU A 193 -8.46 -2.30 8.86
N TYR A 194 -9.63 -2.94 8.75
CA TYR A 194 -10.53 -2.85 7.60
C TYR A 194 -11.86 -2.23 8.02
N TYR A 195 -12.44 -1.42 7.14
CA TYR A 195 -13.58 -0.57 7.50
C TYR A 195 -14.88 -1.32 7.71
N SER A 196 -15.27 -2.24 6.81
CA SER A 196 -16.59 -2.85 6.82
C SER A 196 -16.65 -4.11 5.97
N GLU A 197 -17.75 -4.86 6.13
CA GLU A 197 -18.19 -5.89 5.17
C GLU A 197 -18.90 -5.29 3.95
N ASP A 198 -19.29 -4.01 4.01
CA ASP A 198 -19.93 -3.27 2.93
C ASP A 198 -18.88 -2.53 2.09
N PRO A 199 -18.74 -2.84 0.79
CA PRO A 199 -17.76 -2.19 -0.07
C PRO A 199 -18.04 -0.70 -0.29
N PHE A 200 -19.30 -0.27 -0.24
CA PHE A 200 -19.64 1.14 -0.41
C PHE A 200 -19.18 1.97 0.78
N ILE A 201 -19.48 1.54 2.00
CA ILE A 201 -19.04 2.20 3.24
C ILE A 201 -17.51 2.21 3.29
N SER A 202 -16.87 1.06 3.04
CA SER A 202 -15.42 0.94 3.01
C SER A 202 -14.78 1.94 2.03
N GLY A 203 -15.34 2.04 0.81
CA GLY A 203 -14.84 2.96 -0.20
C GLY A 203 -15.01 4.43 0.19
N GLN A 204 -16.17 4.82 0.74
CA GLN A 204 -16.45 6.22 1.10
C GLN A 204 -15.58 6.71 2.27
N ILE A 205 -15.46 5.91 3.31
CA ILE A 205 -14.68 6.26 4.51
C ILE A 205 -13.17 6.22 4.19
N CYS A 206 -12.72 5.19 3.46
CA CYS A 206 -11.34 5.11 2.99
C CYS A 206 -10.95 6.33 2.15
N ALA A 207 -11.75 6.68 1.16
CA ALA A 207 -11.44 7.81 0.28
C ALA A 207 -11.29 9.13 1.07
N ALA A 208 -12.14 9.34 2.07
CA ALA A 208 -12.06 10.51 2.93
C ALA A 208 -10.78 10.51 3.77
N GLN A 209 -10.44 9.38 4.41
CA GLN A 209 -9.21 9.25 5.21
C GLN A 209 -7.96 9.39 4.35
N VAL A 210 -7.90 8.75 3.19
CA VAL A 210 -6.80 8.88 2.22
C VAL A 210 -6.64 10.32 1.76
N GLY A 211 -7.72 11.00 1.41
CA GLY A 211 -7.70 12.43 1.05
C GLY A 211 -7.10 13.29 2.16
N GLY A 212 -7.46 13.01 3.41
CA GLY A 212 -6.90 13.68 4.58
C GLY A 212 -5.39 13.47 4.71
N ILE A 213 -4.90 12.22 4.57
CA ILE A 213 -3.47 11.90 4.64
C ILE A 213 -2.71 12.59 3.49
N GLN A 214 -3.20 12.44 2.28
CA GLN A 214 -2.56 12.99 1.07
C GLN A 214 -2.56 14.53 1.06
N SER A 215 -3.51 15.18 1.75
CA SER A 215 -3.51 16.64 1.92
C SER A 215 -2.26 17.17 2.64
N LYS A 216 -1.50 16.30 3.31
CA LYS A 216 -0.23 16.59 3.97
C LYS A 216 1.00 16.26 3.14
N GLY A 217 0.81 15.81 1.90
CA GLY A 217 1.91 15.39 1.02
C GLY A 217 2.44 13.99 1.31
N VAL A 218 1.74 13.20 2.12
CA VAL A 218 2.09 11.80 2.42
C VAL A 218 1.32 10.90 1.45
N TYR A 219 2.02 10.05 0.71
CA TYR A 219 1.36 9.07 -0.17
C TYR A 219 0.93 7.82 0.62
N VAL A 220 -0.10 7.13 0.12
CA VAL A 220 -0.69 5.95 0.74
C VAL A 220 -0.98 4.88 -0.31
#